data_5883daf5df2b4a05c67b75411ab9b450
#
_entry.id   5883daf5df2b4a05c67b75411ab9b450
#
_cell.length_a   1.000
_cell.length_b   1.000
_cell.length_c   1.000
_cell.angle_alpha   90.00
_cell.angle_beta   90.00
_cell.angle_gamma   90.00
#
_symmetry.space_group_name_H-M   'P 1'
#
loop_
_entity.id
_entity.type
_entity.pdbx_description
1 polymer ?
#
loop_
_entity_poly.entity_id
_entity_poly.type
_entity_poly.pdbx_seq_one_letter_code
_entity_poly.pdbx_strand_id
1 'polypeptide(L)'
;MALTVNDLKRGDKCFIKDVATEHLPIKLWELGCLPGNSIELVEIAPLGDPLYLIINDTHMAIRREMAQYIEVEFSNSDSNE
;
A
#
# COMPACT_ATOMS: atom_id res chain seq x y z
N MET A 1 -0.19 -17.26 0.03
CA MET A 1 0.65 -16.26 0.60
C MET A 1 0.15 -14.89 0.29
N ALA A 2 0.12 -14.00 1.24
CA ALA A 2 -0.40 -12.68 1.03
C ALA A 2 0.71 -11.73 0.60
N LEU A 3 0.39 -10.82 -0.34
CA LEU A 3 1.29 -9.74 -0.70
C LEU A 3 1.01 -8.57 0.22
N THR A 4 2.06 -7.89 0.65
CA THR A 4 1.90 -6.67 1.42
C THR A 4 2.60 -5.54 0.69
N VAL A 5 2.45 -4.33 1.23
CA VAL A 5 3.11 -3.17 0.65
C VAL A 5 4.62 -3.36 0.56
N ASN A 6 5.19 -4.15 1.49
CA ASN A 6 6.63 -4.43 1.46
C ASN A 6 7.07 -5.21 0.23
N ASP A 7 6.14 -5.88 -0.45
CA ASP A 7 6.47 -6.66 -1.63
C ASP A 7 6.38 -5.86 -2.92
N LEU A 8 5.96 -4.61 -2.83
CA LEU A 8 5.81 -3.78 -4.03
C LEU A 8 7.14 -3.24 -4.50
N LYS A 9 7.23 -3.00 -5.80
CA LYS A 9 8.38 -2.38 -6.42
C LYS A 9 7.97 -1.00 -6.90
N ARG A 10 8.94 -0.14 -7.08
CA ARG A 10 8.69 1.20 -7.56
C ARG A 10 7.90 1.15 -8.86
N GLY A 11 6.82 1.89 -8.92
CA GLY A 11 5.94 1.92 -10.07
C GLY A 11 4.77 0.98 -10.01
N ASP A 12 4.76 0.07 -9.04
CA ASP A 12 3.64 -0.87 -8.92
C ASP A 12 2.38 -0.15 -8.47
N LYS A 13 1.27 -0.49 -9.12
CA LYS A 13 -0.05 0.01 -8.78
C LYS A 13 -0.94 -1.16 -8.49
N CYS A 14 -1.68 -1.09 -7.40
CA CYS A 14 -2.56 -2.19 -7.02
C CYS A 14 -3.65 -1.65 -6.11
N PHE A 15 -4.33 -2.55 -5.41
CA PHE A 15 -5.42 -2.19 -4.53
C PHE A 15 -5.17 -2.78 -3.16
N ILE A 16 -5.64 -2.09 -2.14
CA ILE A 16 -5.56 -2.59 -0.78
C ILE A 16 -6.60 -3.69 -0.64
N LYS A 17 -6.14 -4.87 -0.22
CA LYS A 17 -7.02 -6.00 -0.02
C LYS A 17 -7.53 -6.05 1.41
N ASP A 18 -6.64 -5.81 2.36
CA ASP A 18 -7.00 -5.90 3.77
C ASP A 18 -5.97 -5.12 4.58
N VAL A 19 -6.38 -4.72 5.75
CA VAL A 19 -5.53 -3.93 6.64
C VAL A 19 -5.66 -4.50 8.04
N ALA A 20 -4.52 -4.80 8.67
CA ALA A 20 -4.51 -5.29 10.04
C ALA A 20 -4.70 -4.10 10.97
N THR A 21 -5.94 -3.72 11.18
CA THR A 21 -6.30 -2.47 11.83
C THR A 21 -5.78 -2.33 13.24
N GLU A 22 -5.59 -3.45 13.94
CA GLU A 22 -5.11 -3.39 15.31
C GLU A 22 -3.63 -3.00 15.38
N HIS A 23 -2.94 -2.98 14.25
CA HIS A 23 -1.51 -2.64 14.21
C HIS A 23 -1.23 -1.31 13.53
N LEU A 24 -2.25 -0.64 13.02
CA LEU A 24 -2.04 0.60 12.26
C LEU A 24 -2.72 1.76 12.94
N PRO A 25 -2.08 2.95 12.90
CA PRO A 25 -2.73 4.13 13.47
C PRO A 25 -4.01 4.46 12.74
N ILE A 26 -4.98 4.92 13.51
CA ILE A 26 -6.27 5.27 12.95
C ILE A 26 -6.13 6.35 11.87
N LYS A 27 -5.11 7.18 11.99
CA LYS A 27 -4.88 8.24 11.02
C LYS A 27 -4.70 7.71 9.61
N LEU A 28 -4.11 6.53 9.46
CA LEU A 28 -3.95 5.96 8.13
C LEU A 28 -5.29 5.63 7.50
N TRP A 29 -6.24 5.18 8.30
CA TRP A 29 -7.57 4.92 7.80
C TRP A 29 -8.20 6.21 7.33
N GLU A 30 -8.06 7.25 8.12
CA GLU A 30 -8.65 8.54 7.80
C GLU A 30 -8.10 9.10 6.51
N LEU A 31 -6.87 8.72 6.15
CA LEU A 31 -6.25 9.18 4.93
C LEU A 31 -6.59 8.30 3.73
N GLY A 32 -7.34 7.23 3.94
CA GLY A 32 -7.78 6.40 2.84
C GLY A 32 -7.14 5.04 2.74
N CYS A 33 -6.39 4.62 3.75
CA CYS A 33 -5.76 3.30 3.75
C CYS A 33 -6.80 2.26 4.15
N LEU A 34 -7.70 1.98 3.22
CA LEU A 34 -8.84 1.09 3.43
C LEU A 34 -8.94 0.09 2.30
N PRO A 35 -9.49 -1.10 2.58
CA PRO A 35 -9.68 -2.09 1.52
C PRO A 35 -10.47 -1.52 0.35
N GLY A 36 -10.01 -1.84 -0.85
CA GLY A 36 -10.64 -1.39 -2.08
C GLY A 36 -10.03 -0.14 -2.66
N ASN A 37 -9.29 0.62 -1.88
CA ASN A 37 -8.67 1.84 -2.39
C ASN A 37 -7.38 1.52 -3.15
N SER A 38 -7.04 2.39 -4.10
CA SER A 38 -5.84 2.19 -4.89
C SER A 38 -4.60 2.56 -4.10
N ILE A 39 -3.49 1.93 -4.45
CA ILE A 39 -2.21 2.21 -3.82
C ILE A 39 -1.12 2.06 -4.88
N GLU A 40 -0.21 3.01 -4.90
CA GLU A 40 0.90 3.00 -5.84
C GLU A 40 2.19 3.27 -5.07
N LEU A 41 3.22 2.45 -5.32
CA LEU A 41 4.53 2.71 -4.74
C LEU A 41 5.30 3.62 -5.70
N VAL A 42 5.49 4.86 -5.28
CA VAL A 42 6.11 5.87 -6.14
C VAL A 42 7.63 5.84 -6.02
N GLU A 43 8.13 5.73 -4.81
CA GLU A 43 9.56 5.80 -4.58
C GLU A 43 9.92 5.10 -3.28
N ILE A 44 11.16 4.64 -3.21
CA ILE A 44 11.69 4.02 -2.01
C ILE A 44 12.84 4.89 -1.55
N ALA A 45 12.86 5.27 -0.29
CA ALA A 45 13.93 6.10 0.23
C ALA A 45 15.29 5.43 0.04
N PRO A 46 16.37 6.21 -0.02
CA PRO A 46 17.68 5.66 -0.38
C PRO A 46 18.15 4.49 0.47
N LEU A 47 17.76 4.44 1.74
CA LEU A 47 18.15 3.33 2.60
C LEU A 47 17.08 2.24 2.66
N GLY A 48 16.08 2.32 1.79
CA GLY A 48 15.04 1.31 1.71
C GLY A 48 13.83 1.60 2.58
N ASP A 49 13.82 2.68 3.33
CA ASP A 49 12.75 2.99 4.27
C ASP A 49 12.77 4.49 4.55
N PRO A 50 11.64 5.15 4.51
CA PRO A 50 10.29 4.65 4.30
C PRO A 50 9.96 4.48 2.82
N LEU A 51 8.75 3.98 2.58
CA LEU A 51 8.20 3.88 1.24
C LEU A 51 7.31 5.08 0.99
N TYR A 52 7.41 5.66 -0.20
CA TYR A 52 6.58 6.81 -0.58
C TYR A 52 5.46 6.30 -1.47
N LEU A 53 4.24 6.48 -1.01
CA LEU A 53 3.06 5.88 -1.63
C LEU A 53 2.03 6.94 -1.98
N ILE A 54 1.19 6.61 -2.95
CA ILE A 54 -0.03 7.35 -3.20
C ILE A 54 -1.17 6.39 -2.89
N ILE A 55 -1.93 6.69 -1.84
CA ILE A 55 -3.06 5.86 -1.45
C ILE A 55 -4.30 6.71 -1.54
N ASN A 56 -5.26 6.28 -2.36
CA ASN A 56 -6.51 7.01 -2.55
C ASN A 56 -6.22 8.47 -2.90
N ASP A 57 -5.28 8.66 -3.85
CA ASP A 57 -4.86 9.98 -4.33
C ASP A 57 -4.16 10.84 -3.27
N THR A 58 -3.79 10.27 -2.15
CA THR A 58 -3.10 11.00 -1.09
C THR A 58 -1.64 10.51 -1.02
N HIS A 59 -0.70 11.45 -1.07
CA HIS A 59 0.71 11.12 -0.96
C HIS A 59 1.09 10.93 0.50
N MET A 60 1.80 9.86 0.80
CA MET A 60 2.20 9.61 2.17
C MET A 60 3.46 8.75 2.21
N ALA A 61 4.14 8.79 3.34
CA ALA A 61 5.31 7.95 3.57
C ALA A 61 4.94 6.94 4.66
N ILE A 62 5.23 5.67 4.40
CA ILE A 62 4.91 4.61 5.35
C ILE A 62 6.17 3.80 5.57
N ARG A 63 6.52 3.61 6.83
CA ARG A 63 7.67 2.79 7.18
C ARG A 63 7.37 1.33 6.92
N ARG A 64 8.42 0.59 6.61
CA ARG A 64 8.27 -0.82 6.29
C ARG A 64 7.66 -1.62 7.44
N GLU A 65 7.92 -1.20 8.68
CA GLU A 65 7.31 -1.92 9.81
C GLU A 65 5.79 -1.77 9.83
N MET A 66 5.27 -0.71 9.23
CA MET A 66 3.82 -0.56 9.09
C MET A 66 3.32 -1.21 7.81
N ALA A 67 4.14 -1.18 6.77
CA ALA A 67 3.73 -1.68 5.47
C ALA A 67 3.36 -3.17 5.51
N GLN A 68 3.95 -3.92 6.42
CA GLN A 68 3.66 -5.34 6.51
C GLN A 68 2.21 -5.63 6.91
N TYR A 69 1.53 -4.64 7.44
CA TYR A 69 0.15 -4.81 7.89
C TYR A 69 -0.86 -4.36 6.85
N ILE A 70 -0.41 -3.96 5.67
CA ILE A 70 -1.29 -3.55 4.59
C ILE A 70 -1.16 -4.59 3.49
N GLU A 71 -2.20 -5.41 3.35
CA GLU A 71 -2.22 -6.45 2.34
C GLU A 71 -2.75 -5.88 1.05
N VAL A 72 -2.13 -6.23 -0.08
CA VAL A 72 -2.50 -5.68 -1.37
C VAL A 72 -2.74 -6.79 -2.36
N GLU A 73 -3.40 -6.44 -3.46
CA GLU A 73 -3.61 -7.36 -4.55
C GLU A 73 -3.60 -6.57 -5.85
N PHE A 74 -3.07 -7.19 -6.89
CA PHE A 74 -3.09 -6.60 -8.20
C PHE A 74 -4.41 -6.93 -8.86
N SER A 75 -4.92 -5.98 -9.65
CA SER A 75 -6.17 -6.21 -10.35
C SER A 75 -5.93 -7.17 -11.49
N ASN A 76 -6.82 -8.16 -11.63
CA ASN A 76 -6.73 -9.08 -12.74
C ASN A 76 -7.77 -8.77 -13.80
N SER A 77 -8.64 -7.83 -13.51
CA SER A 77 -9.75 -7.58 -14.41
C SER A 77 -9.29 -7.02 -15.73
N ASP A 78 -8.18 -6.32 -15.70
CA ASP A 78 -7.71 -5.72 -16.92
C ASP A 78 -7.08 -6.72 -17.83
N SER A 79 -6.85 -7.88 -17.37
CA SER A 79 -6.23 -8.85 -18.22
C SER A 79 -7.19 -9.41 -19.21
N ASN A 80 -8.41 -9.13 -19.03
CA ASN A 80 -9.29 -9.59 -19.95
C ASN A 80 -9.78 -8.72 -20.80
N GLU A 81 -9.46 -8.39 -20.79
CA GLU A 81 -9.88 -7.81 -21.63
C GLU A 81 -9.68 -7.68 -22.29
#